data_d7b80b011a09fe32ffa0f4244f04f596
#
_entry.id   d7b80b011a09fe32ffa0f4244f04f596
#
_cell.length_a   1.000
_cell.length_b   1.000
_cell.length_c   1.000
_cell.angle_alpha   90.00
_cell.angle_beta   90.00
_cell.angle_gamma   90.00
#
_symmetry.space_group_name_H-M   'P 1'
#
loop_
_entity.id
_entity.type
_entity.pdbx_description
1 polymer ?
#
loop_
_entity_poly.entity_id
_entity_poly.type
_entity_poly.pdbx_seq_one_letter_code
_entity_poly.pdbx_strand_id
1 'polypeptide(L)'
;SKNYENTFIHAFTDGRDVDPKSGLETIKQLLNYLDGKETKLASICGRYFAMDRDKRWERIKKAYDLLLNNTGLLSNDPVDALKKSYENGVTDEFVEPIVITNDKNTPITKIEEGDLVLFFNFRTDRGRQLTEVLTQFDLDEFKMKKLDLDFLTMTSYNDNYKNISTIYKNQNLRDTLGEVLEKNKKKQIRIAETEKYPHVTFFFNGGAEKEFKNEKRILCQSPKVATYDLKPEMSAYRITDSILTEIKGKTTDFICLNFANPDMVGHTGNFNAAIKACEVVD
;
A
#
# COMPACT_ATOMS: atom_id res chain seq x y z
N SER A 1 18.27 4.67 -26.60
CA SER A 1 18.23 4.29 -25.19
C SER A 1 19.65 4.09 -24.69
N LYS A 2 20.02 4.74 -23.59
CA LYS A 2 21.29 4.44 -22.92
C LYS A 2 21.13 3.07 -22.27
N ASN A 3 21.97 2.10 -22.60
CA ASN A 3 22.05 0.84 -21.88
C ASN A 3 22.68 1.15 -20.51
N TYR A 4 21.87 1.09 -19.45
CA TYR A 4 22.37 1.13 -18.09
C TYR A 4 22.68 -0.32 -17.70
N GLU A 5 23.94 -0.59 -17.42
CA GLU A 5 24.36 -1.82 -16.75
C GLU A 5 23.85 -1.81 -15.31
N ASN A 6 23.61 -2.98 -14.71
CA ASN A 6 23.14 -3.12 -13.33
C ASN A 6 21.76 -2.48 -13.02
N THR A 7 20.79 -2.67 -13.91
CA THR A 7 19.40 -2.28 -13.65
C THR A 7 18.58 -3.52 -13.29
N PHE A 8 17.85 -3.43 -12.17
CA PHE A 8 17.09 -4.56 -11.64
C PHE A 8 15.64 -4.15 -11.33
N ILE A 9 14.72 -5.09 -11.48
CA ILE A 9 13.30 -4.90 -11.17
C ILE A 9 12.92 -5.78 -9.98
N HIS A 10 12.34 -5.17 -8.95
CA HIS A 10 11.67 -5.85 -7.86
C HIS A 10 10.16 -5.70 -8.08
N ALA A 11 9.47 -6.80 -8.39
CA ALA A 11 8.07 -6.78 -8.78
C ALA A 11 7.14 -7.03 -7.57
N PHE A 12 6.10 -6.20 -7.45
CA PHE A 12 5.02 -6.42 -6.50
C PHE A 12 3.75 -6.85 -7.24
N THR A 13 3.26 -8.06 -6.94
CA THR A 13 2.04 -8.59 -7.53
C THR A 13 0.81 -8.05 -6.82
N ASP A 14 -0.27 -7.80 -7.57
CA ASP A 14 -1.51 -7.19 -7.08
C ASP A 14 -2.53 -8.24 -6.60
N GLY A 15 -3.28 -8.84 -7.50
CA GLY A 15 -4.29 -9.85 -7.22
C GLY A 15 -5.48 -9.39 -6.36
N ARG A 16 -5.59 -8.08 -6.08
CA ARG A 16 -6.65 -7.47 -5.28
C ARG A 16 -7.52 -6.53 -6.10
N ASP A 17 -6.90 -5.65 -6.87
CA ASP A 17 -7.58 -4.71 -7.75
C ASP A 17 -7.64 -5.23 -9.20
N VAL A 18 -7.09 -6.42 -9.44
CA VAL A 18 -7.10 -7.21 -10.68
C VAL A 18 -7.35 -8.69 -10.35
N ASP A 19 -7.52 -9.52 -11.39
CA ASP A 19 -7.71 -10.98 -11.21
C ASP A 19 -6.60 -11.57 -10.32
N PRO A 20 -6.96 -12.42 -9.33
CA PRO A 20 -6.04 -12.95 -8.32
C PRO A 20 -4.85 -13.77 -8.85
N LYS A 21 -4.87 -14.15 -10.13
CA LYS A 21 -3.80 -14.94 -10.78
C LYS A 21 -3.28 -14.30 -12.07
N SER A 22 -3.57 -13.02 -12.30
CA SER A 22 -3.11 -12.27 -13.49
C SER A 22 -1.61 -12.00 -13.49
N GLY A 23 -0.95 -12.04 -12.32
CA GLY A 23 0.46 -11.78 -12.16
C GLY A 23 1.36 -12.72 -12.96
N LEU A 24 0.96 -13.97 -13.11
CA LEU A 24 1.72 -14.94 -13.90
C LEU A 24 1.90 -14.48 -15.36
N GLU A 25 0.82 -14.03 -15.99
CA GLU A 25 0.89 -13.54 -17.37
C GLU A 25 1.65 -12.22 -17.46
N THR A 26 1.47 -11.33 -16.51
CA THR A 26 2.22 -10.06 -16.43
C THR A 26 3.72 -10.29 -16.29
N ILE A 27 4.15 -11.23 -15.45
CA ILE A 27 5.56 -11.58 -15.28
C ILE A 27 6.13 -12.21 -16.57
N LYS A 28 5.39 -13.07 -17.26
CA LYS A 28 5.82 -13.58 -18.57
C LYS A 28 6.03 -12.47 -19.60
N GLN A 29 5.07 -11.53 -19.68
CA GLN A 29 5.19 -10.37 -20.59
C GLN A 29 6.39 -9.51 -20.23
N LEU A 30 6.64 -9.28 -18.92
CA LEU A 30 7.83 -8.57 -18.46
C LEU A 30 9.11 -9.30 -18.89
N LEU A 31 9.22 -10.59 -18.66
CA LEU A 31 10.39 -11.38 -19.03
C LEU A 31 10.63 -11.35 -20.55
N ASN A 32 9.57 -11.51 -21.37
CA ASN A 32 9.65 -11.37 -22.81
C ASN A 32 10.13 -9.98 -23.24
N TYR A 33 9.66 -8.91 -22.54
CA TYR A 33 10.12 -7.55 -22.82
C TYR A 33 11.59 -7.34 -22.41
N LEU A 34 12.06 -8.02 -21.38
CA LEU A 34 13.45 -7.93 -20.90
C LEU A 34 14.43 -8.81 -21.69
N ASP A 35 13.93 -9.71 -22.53
CA ASP A 35 14.78 -10.57 -23.34
C ASP A 35 15.74 -9.74 -24.20
N GLY A 36 17.02 -10.12 -24.18
CA GLY A 36 18.10 -9.37 -24.84
C GLY A 36 18.44 -8.00 -24.21
N LYS A 37 17.92 -7.66 -23.03
CA LYS A 37 18.27 -6.44 -22.31
C LYS A 37 19.15 -6.73 -21.09
N GLU A 38 19.92 -5.72 -20.66
CA GLU A 38 20.73 -5.80 -19.44
C GLU A 38 19.90 -5.79 -18.16
N THR A 39 18.69 -5.21 -18.20
CA THR A 39 17.76 -5.16 -17.07
C THR A 39 17.22 -6.54 -16.72
N LYS A 40 17.22 -6.91 -15.44
CA LYS A 40 16.80 -8.23 -14.96
C LYS A 40 15.73 -8.11 -13.88
N LEU A 41 14.82 -9.08 -13.83
CA LEU A 41 13.91 -9.27 -12.71
C LEU A 41 14.69 -9.88 -11.54
N ALA A 42 14.68 -9.20 -10.38
CA ALA A 42 15.47 -9.59 -9.21
C ALA A 42 14.63 -10.25 -8.11
N SER A 43 13.38 -9.85 -7.97
CA SER A 43 12.50 -10.44 -6.95
C SER A 43 11.02 -10.26 -7.28
N ILE A 44 10.19 -11.09 -6.64
CA ILE A 44 8.72 -10.98 -6.68
C ILE A 44 8.19 -11.07 -5.25
N CYS A 45 7.18 -10.24 -4.93
CA CYS A 45 6.49 -10.24 -3.64
C CYS A 45 5.06 -9.77 -3.81
N GLY A 46 4.13 -10.40 -3.11
CA GLY A 46 2.73 -9.95 -3.07
C GLY A 46 2.55 -8.61 -2.36
N ARG A 47 1.59 -7.81 -2.83
CA ARG A 47 1.28 -6.49 -2.24
C ARG A 47 0.88 -6.55 -0.76
N TYR A 48 0.39 -7.70 -0.30
CA TYR A 48 0.07 -7.93 1.12
C TYR A 48 1.24 -7.62 2.04
N PHE A 49 2.45 -7.90 1.59
CA PHE A 49 3.70 -7.64 2.32
C PHE A 49 4.28 -6.26 1.96
N ALA A 50 4.44 -5.98 0.66
CA ALA A 50 5.17 -4.81 0.19
C ALA A 50 4.37 -3.49 0.26
N MET A 51 3.04 -3.57 0.37
CA MET A 51 2.15 -2.43 0.22
C MET A 51 1.14 -2.31 1.38
N ASP A 52 1.56 -2.69 2.59
CA ASP A 52 0.76 -2.45 3.80
C ASP A 52 0.64 -0.94 4.08
N ARG A 53 -0.48 -0.53 4.67
CA ARG A 53 -0.75 0.86 5.06
C ARG A 53 -1.33 0.99 6.48
N ASP A 54 -1.40 -0.15 7.21
CA ASP A 54 -2.00 -0.24 8.55
C ASP A 54 -0.94 -0.48 9.65
N LYS A 55 0.34 -0.13 9.34
CA LYS A 55 1.49 -0.29 10.25
C LYS A 55 1.67 -1.72 10.76
N ARG A 56 1.38 -2.69 9.90
CA ARG A 56 1.68 -4.09 10.17
C ARG A 56 3.12 -4.39 9.75
N TRP A 57 4.04 -3.93 10.60
CA TRP A 57 5.47 -3.92 10.30
C TRP A 57 6.04 -5.32 10.06
N GLU A 58 5.44 -6.36 10.63
CA GLU A 58 5.77 -7.76 10.35
C GLU A 58 5.58 -8.15 8.87
N ARG A 59 4.62 -7.49 8.17
CA ARG A 59 4.43 -7.68 6.72
C ARG A 59 5.49 -6.94 5.94
N ILE A 60 5.68 -5.67 6.23
CA ILE A 60 6.71 -4.82 5.60
C ILE A 60 8.10 -5.43 5.79
N LYS A 61 8.38 -6.03 6.95
CA LYS A 61 9.65 -6.72 7.23
C LYS A 61 9.98 -7.81 6.20
N LYS A 62 9.00 -8.58 5.75
CA LYS A 62 9.22 -9.60 4.72
C LYS A 62 9.65 -8.98 3.38
N ALA A 63 9.01 -7.89 2.96
CA ALA A 63 9.40 -7.17 1.77
C ALA A 63 10.77 -6.49 1.92
N TYR A 64 11.04 -5.89 3.08
CA TYR A 64 12.32 -5.30 3.41
C TYR A 64 13.45 -6.34 3.35
N ASP A 65 13.26 -7.50 3.99
CA ASP A 65 14.26 -8.56 3.98
C ASP A 65 14.48 -9.18 2.60
N LEU A 66 13.44 -9.24 1.78
CA LEU A 66 13.57 -9.63 0.37
C LEU A 66 14.52 -8.69 -0.37
N LEU A 67 14.30 -7.39 -0.22
CA LEU A 67 15.02 -6.35 -0.99
C LEU A 67 16.48 -6.19 -0.54
N LEU A 68 16.75 -6.27 0.77
CA LEU A 68 18.07 -5.96 1.32
C LEU A 68 18.87 -7.22 1.73
N ASN A 69 18.19 -8.29 2.12
CA ASN A 69 18.81 -9.47 2.70
C ASN A 69 18.65 -10.72 1.84
N ASN A 70 18.02 -10.62 0.66
CA ASN A 70 17.70 -11.76 -0.20
C ASN A 70 17.01 -12.91 0.57
N THR A 71 16.08 -12.54 1.47
CA THR A 71 15.32 -13.50 2.26
C THR A 71 14.03 -13.87 1.56
N GLY A 72 13.90 -15.12 1.15
CA GLY A 72 12.72 -15.62 0.44
C GLY A 72 12.98 -16.97 -0.22
N LEU A 73 12.03 -17.44 -1.01
CA LEU A 73 12.18 -18.64 -1.84
C LEU A 73 13.18 -18.33 -2.98
N LEU A 74 14.27 -19.05 -3.03
CA LEU A 74 15.24 -18.95 -4.11
C LEU A 74 14.70 -19.65 -5.37
N SER A 75 14.72 -18.98 -6.51
CA SER A 75 14.31 -19.57 -7.80
C SER A 75 15.04 -18.91 -8.98
N ASN A 76 15.52 -19.71 -9.91
CA ASN A 76 16.03 -19.25 -11.20
C ASN A 76 14.94 -19.19 -12.29
N ASP A 77 13.72 -19.67 -11.99
CA ASP A 77 12.54 -19.58 -12.86
C ASP A 77 11.38 -18.89 -12.13
N PRO A 78 11.18 -17.57 -12.36
CA PRO A 78 10.11 -16.81 -11.71
C PRO A 78 8.71 -17.26 -12.12
N VAL A 79 8.55 -17.83 -13.34
CA VAL A 79 7.26 -18.33 -13.83
C VAL A 79 6.87 -19.61 -13.11
N ASP A 80 7.81 -20.55 -12.96
CA ASP A 80 7.60 -21.78 -12.20
C ASP A 80 7.33 -21.50 -10.72
N ALA A 81 8.07 -20.57 -10.11
CA ALA A 81 7.86 -20.16 -8.72
C ALA A 81 6.44 -19.61 -8.46
N LEU A 82 5.92 -18.77 -9.37
CA LEU A 82 4.54 -18.28 -9.26
C LEU A 82 3.49 -19.38 -9.49
N LYS A 83 3.71 -20.29 -10.45
CA LYS A 83 2.81 -21.44 -10.65
C LYS A 83 2.71 -22.30 -9.39
N LYS A 84 3.84 -22.62 -8.77
CA LYS A 84 3.89 -23.37 -7.51
C LYS A 84 3.16 -22.63 -6.38
N SER A 85 3.26 -21.31 -6.31
CA SER A 85 2.48 -20.50 -5.36
C SER A 85 0.98 -20.73 -5.56
N TYR A 86 0.48 -20.67 -6.82
CA TYR A 86 -0.93 -20.89 -7.12
C TYR A 86 -1.39 -22.32 -6.87
N GLU A 87 -0.56 -23.33 -7.13
CA GLU A 87 -0.82 -24.72 -6.83
C GLU A 87 -0.99 -24.96 -5.33
N ASN A 88 -0.27 -24.20 -4.50
CA ASN A 88 -0.40 -24.20 -3.04
C ASN A 88 -1.56 -23.30 -2.53
N GLY A 89 -2.41 -22.77 -3.41
CA GLY A 89 -3.56 -21.94 -3.06
C GLY A 89 -3.22 -20.49 -2.73
N VAL A 90 -1.96 -20.05 -2.93
CA VAL A 90 -1.51 -18.69 -2.67
C VAL A 90 -1.60 -17.87 -3.97
N THR A 91 -2.46 -16.85 -3.98
CA THR A 91 -2.68 -15.95 -5.12
C THR A 91 -1.76 -14.74 -5.09
N ASP A 92 -1.78 -13.91 -6.14
CA ASP A 92 -0.88 -12.78 -6.36
C ASP A 92 -0.76 -11.84 -5.14
N GLU A 93 -1.87 -11.51 -4.48
CA GLU A 93 -1.87 -10.63 -3.32
C GLU A 93 -0.95 -11.15 -2.21
N PHE A 94 -0.90 -12.47 -2.03
CA PHE A 94 -0.26 -13.16 -0.91
C PHE A 94 1.03 -13.89 -1.27
N VAL A 95 1.55 -13.68 -2.49
CA VAL A 95 2.82 -14.31 -2.90
C VAL A 95 3.92 -13.98 -1.91
N GLU A 96 4.43 -15.03 -1.24
CA GLU A 96 5.57 -14.90 -0.33
C GLU A 96 6.81 -14.44 -1.10
N PRO A 97 7.79 -13.78 -0.45
CA PRO A 97 9.00 -13.29 -1.09
C PRO A 97 9.72 -14.35 -1.93
N ILE A 98 9.95 -14.06 -3.20
CA ILE A 98 10.71 -14.88 -4.15
C ILE A 98 11.95 -14.10 -4.57
N VAL A 99 13.11 -14.65 -4.32
CA VAL A 99 14.42 -14.12 -4.74
C VAL A 99 14.82 -14.80 -6.05
N ILE A 100 15.05 -14.00 -7.07
CA ILE A 100 15.50 -14.54 -8.37
C ILE A 100 17.01 -14.77 -8.32
N THR A 101 17.43 -15.95 -8.75
CA THR A 101 18.82 -16.39 -8.73
C THR A 101 19.34 -16.63 -10.14
N ASN A 102 20.66 -16.67 -10.26
CA ASN A 102 21.32 -17.19 -11.45
C ASN A 102 21.35 -18.74 -11.44
N ASP A 103 21.92 -19.33 -12.49
CA ASP A 103 22.03 -20.80 -12.64
C ASP A 103 22.83 -21.49 -11.53
N LYS A 104 23.61 -20.72 -10.77
CA LYS A 104 24.39 -21.22 -9.61
C LYS A 104 23.62 -21.07 -8.29
N ASN A 105 22.31 -20.76 -8.36
CA ASN A 105 21.45 -20.52 -7.21
C ASN A 105 21.93 -19.35 -6.31
N THR A 106 22.61 -18.37 -6.89
CA THR A 106 23.04 -17.15 -6.21
C THR A 106 22.09 -16.01 -6.55
N PRO A 107 21.58 -15.25 -5.57
CA PRO A 107 20.77 -14.05 -5.83
C PRO A 107 21.47 -13.10 -6.80
N ILE A 108 20.72 -12.55 -7.77
CA ILE A 108 21.32 -11.71 -8.80
C ILE A 108 21.66 -10.30 -8.32
N THR A 109 20.95 -9.81 -7.30
CA THR A 109 21.22 -8.51 -6.65
C THR A 109 20.49 -8.40 -5.31
N LYS A 110 20.77 -7.33 -4.58
CA LYS A 110 20.02 -6.77 -3.45
C LYS A 110 20.19 -5.26 -3.47
N ILE A 111 19.38 -4.52 -2.74
CA ILE A 111 19.56 -3.08 -2.55
C ILE A 111 20.67 -2.84 -1.51
N GLU A 112 21.62 -1.96 -1.81
CA GLU A 112 22.76 -1.61 -0.97
C GLU A 112 22.86 -0.08 -0.80
N GLU A 113 23.66 0.37 0.17
CA GLU A 113 23.99 1.79 0.38
C GLU A 113 24.49 2.43 -0.92
N GLY A 114 23.98 3.62 -1.25
CA GLY A 114 24.36 4.38 -2.43
C GLY A 114 23.64 3.98 -3.72
N ASP A 115 22.74 2.99 -3.67
CA ASP A 115 21.95 2.62 -4.84
C ASP A 115 20.91 3.70 -5.19
N LEU A 116 20.62 3.81 -6.49
CA LEU A 116 19.48 4.56 -6.99
C LEU A 116 18.25 3.66 -7.02
N VAL A 117 17.23 4.03 -6.26
CA VAL A 117 15.95 3.30 -6.22
C VAL A 117 14.84 4.15 -6.81
N LEU A 118 14.19 3.68 -7.85
CA LEU A 118 12.96 4.25 -8.37
C LEU A 118 11.75 3.42 -7.87
N PHE A 119 10.98 4.01 -6.95
CA PHE A 119 9.71 3.42 -6.53
C PHE A 119 8.61 3.84 -7.49
N PHE A 120 8.25 2.93 -8.38
CA PHE A 120 7.41 3.21 -9.55
C PHE A 120 5.90 3.36 -9.24
N ASN A 121 5.50 3.16 -8.01
CA ASN A 121 4.10 3.30 -7.60
C ASN A 121 3.69 4.78 -7.58
N PHE A 122 2.66 5.15 -8.34
CA PHE A 122 2.15 6.52 -8.32
C PHE A 122 1.09 6.76 -7.23
N ARG A 123 0.43 5.70 -6.72
CA ARG A 123 -0.49 5.80 -5.58
C ARG A 123 0.30 5.93 -4.29
N THR A 124 0.00 6.98 -3.50
CA THR A 124 0.85 7.43 -2.39
C THR A 124 0.73 6.57 -1.13
N ASP A 125 -0.49 6.18 -0.74
CA ASP A 125 -0.79 5.60 0.57
C ASP A 125 -0.09 4.24 0.82
N ARG A 126 0.04 3.42 -0.21
CA ARG A 126 0.62 2.08 -0.11
C ARG A 126 2.13 2.02 -0.33
N GLY A 127 2.74 3.09 -0.82
CA GLY A 127 4.20 3.20 -0.95
C GLY A 127 4.88 3.72 0.31
N ARG A 128 4.13 4.30 1.27
CA ARG A 128 4.67 5.02 2.42
C ARG A 128 5.54 4.16 3.32
N GLN A 129 5.00 3.08 3.85
CA GLN A 129 5.66 2.31 4.91
C GLN A 129 6.97 1.68 4.47
N LEU A 130 7.01 1.10 3.25
CA LEU A 130 8.25 0.55 2.72
C LEU A 130 9.28 1.66 2.46
N THR A 131 8.85 2.83 1.93
CA THR A 131 9.72 4.00 1.77
C THR A 131 10.26 4.48 3.11
N GLU A 132 9.44 4.53 4.15
CA GLU A 132 9.83 4.97 5.50
C GLU A 132 10.95 4.13 6.08
N VAL A 133 10.82 2.80 6.06
CA VAL A 133 11.83 1.89 6.63
C VAL A 133 13.09 1.76 5.76
N LEU A 134 12.98 2.08 4.47
CA LEU A 134 14.16 2.12 3.59
C LEU A 134 14.95 3.43 3.72
N THR A 135 14.30 4.58 4.05
CA THR A 135 14.94 5.89 3.89
C THR A 135 14.76 6.86 5.06
N GLN A 136 13.73 6.74 5.91
CA GLN A 136 13.40 7.81 6.86
C GLN A 136 13.83 7.51 8.29
N PHE A 137 13.60 6.29 8.78
CA PHE A 137 13.92 5.93 10.16
C PHE A 137 14.28 4.45 10.32
N ASP A 138 15.04 4.18 11.36
CA ASP A 138 15.31 2.82 11.83
C ASP A 138 14.11 2.30 12.62
N LEU A 139 13.79 1.01 12.49
CA LEU A 139 12.76 0.33 13.27
C LEU A 139 13.38 -0.87 13.96
N ASP A 140 14.02 -0.61 15.12
CA ASP A 140 14.84 -1.59 15.85
C ASP A 140 14.05 -2.82 16.31
N GLU A 141 12.79 -2.65 16.69
CA GLU A 141 11.89 -3.75 17.07
C GLU A 141 11.81 -4.84 15.98
N PHE A 142 11.83 -4.42 14.71
CA PHE A 142 11.80 -5.30 13.55
C PHE A 142 13.17 -5.48 12.88
N LYS A 143 14.24 -4.96 13.46
CA LYS A 143 15.59 -5.03 12.90
C LYS A 143 15.66 -4.50 11.46
N MET A 144 14.94 -3.41 11.20
CA MET A 144 15.01 -2.68 9.94
C MET A 144 15.84 -1.41 10.13
N LYS A 145 16.83 -1.20 9.25
CA LYS A 145 17.69 -0.03 9.22
C LYS A 145 17.49 0.70 7.90
N LYS A 146 17.33 2.01 7.97
CA LYS A 146 17.31 2.82 6.75
C LYS A 146 18.69 2.83 6.10
N LEU A 147 18.67 3.02 4.79
CA LEU A 147 19.88 3.15 3.97
C LEU A 147 20.00 4.58 3.43
N ASP A 148 21.22 4.98 3.12
CA ASP A 148 21.50 6.19 2.35
C ASP A 148 21.35 5.84 0.85
N LEU A 149 20.20 6.17 0.28
CA LEU A 149 19.81 5.84 -1.08
C LEU A 149 19.51 7.10 -1.89
N ASP A 150 19.84 7.09 -3.18
CA ASP A 150 19.27 8.01 -4.15
C ASP A 150 17.82 7.57 -4.46
N PHE A 151 16.85 8.00 -3.63
CA PHE A 151 15.50 7.48 -3.68
C PHE A 151 14.56 8.41 -4.46
N LEU A 152 13.94 7.86 -5.50
CA LEU A 152 12.96 8.54 -6.34
C LEU A 152 11.58 7.88 -6.21
N THR A 153 10.54 8.71 -6.12
CA THR A 153 9.15 8.27 -6.18
C THR A 153 8.44 8.88 -7.38
N MET A 154 7.45 8.18 -7.91
CA MET A 154 6.63 8.72 -9.02
C MET A 154 5.88 9.98 -8.58
N THR A 155 5.30 9.96 -7.39
CA THR A 155 4.55 11.08 -6.79
C THR A 155 5.02 11.31 -5.36
N SER A 156 4.76 12.49 -4.77
CA SER A 156 5.09 12.74 -3.36
C SER A 156 4.22 11.86 -2.46
N TYR A 157 4.86 10.98 -1.69
CA TYR A 157 4.15 10.12 -0.73
C TYR A 157 3.89 10.81 0.60
N ASN A 158 4.77 11.74 0.98
CA ASN A 158 4.63 12.60 2.15
C ASN A 158 5.60 13.80 1.99
N ASP A 159 5.09 15.00 2.14
CA ASP A 159 5.88 16.23 1.97
C ASP A 159 6.94 16.44 3.06
N ASN A 160 6.87 15.68 4.16
CA ASN A 160 7.85 15.73 5.25
C ASN A 160 9.03 14.74 5.07
N TYR A 161 9.03 13.89 4.04
CA TYR A 161 10.14 12.98 3.79
C TYR A 161 11.41 13.73 3.38
N LYS A 162 12.54 13.28 3.91
CA LYS A 162 13.85 13.84 3.63
C LYS A 162 14.60 13.01 2.59
N ASN A 163 15.41 13.66 1.79
CA ASN A 163 16.29 13.02 0.79
C ASN A 163 15.55 12.13 -0.21
N ILE A 164 14.28 12.46 -0.53
CA ILE A 164 13.50 11.79 -1.57
C ILE A 164 13.23 12.78 -2.70
N SER A 165 13.56 12.38 -3.90
CA SER A 165 13.20 13.09 -5.12
C SER A 165 11.87 12.56 -5.67
N THR A 166 11.06 13.46 -6.21
CA THR A 166 9.75 13.12 -6.78
C THR A 166 9.69 13.53 -8.24
N ILE A 167 9.29 12.59 -9.13
CA ILE A 167 9.22 12.83 -10.58
C ILE A 167 8.05 13.75 -10.90
N TYR A 168 6.86 13.45 -10.39
CA TYR A 168 5.65 14.24 -10.60
C TYR A 168 5.19 14.83 -9.27
N LYS A 169 5.29 16.14 -9.14
CA LYS A 169 4.78 16.85 -7.95
C LYS A 169 3.26 16.81 -7.96
N ASN A 170 2.68 16.50 -6.81
CA ASN A 170 1.24 16.59 -6.63
C ASN A 170 0.78 18.03 -6.85
N GLN A 171 -0.22 18.22 -7.70
CA GLN A 171 -0.90 19.52 -7.78
C GLN A 171 -1.94 19.54 -6.65
N ASN A 172 -1.75 20.40 -5.67
CA ASN A 172 -2.76 20.62 -4.65
C ASN A 172 -4.01 21.21 -5.32
N LEU A 173 -5.11 20.49 -5.24
CA LEU A 173 -6.39 20.99 -5.71
C LEU A 173 -6.80 22.19 -4.83
N ARG A 174 -7.34 23.22 -5.48
CA ARG A 174 -7.91 24.39 -4.79
C ARG A 174 -9.43 24.30 -4.77
N ASP A 175 -10.03 25.03 -3.84
CA ASP A 175 -11.48 25.10 -3.68
C ASP A 175 -12.15 23.74 -3.47
N THR A 176 -11.43 22.86 -2.75
CA THR A 176 -12.01 21.60 -2.28
C THR A 176 -13.15 21.87 -1.31
N LEU A 177 -14.06 20.90 -1.14
CA LEU A 177 -15.21 21.10 -0.22
C LEU A 177 -14.73 21.44 1.20
N GLY A 178 -13.64 20.83 1.67
CA GLY A 178 -13.03 21.14 2.98
C GLY A 178 -12.60 22.61 3.09
N GLU A 179 -11.97 23.17 2.05
CA GLU A 179 -11.60 24.59 2.00
C GLU A 179 -12.82 25.52 1.95
N VAL A 180 -13.85 25.15 1.20
CA VAL A 180 -15.09 25.93 1.12
C VAL A 180 -15.79 25.97 2.48
N LEU A 181 -15.83 24.85 3.19
CA LEU A 181 -16.38 24.77 4.54
C LEU A 181 -15.57 25.65 5.53
N GLU A 182 -14.24 25.59 5.45
CA GLU A 182 -13.36 26.43 6.27
C GLU A 182 -13.59 27.93 6.01
N LYS A 183 -13.59 28.35 4.72
CA LYS A 183 -13.84 29.75 4.32
C LYS A 183 -15.19 30.26 4.85
N ASN A 184 -16.19 29.39 4.92
CA ASN A 184 -17.51 29.71 5.48
C ASN A 184 -17.63 29.45 6.99
N LYS A 185 -16.53 29.19 7.69
CA LYS A 185 -16.47 28.95 9.15
C LYS A 185 -17.34 27.77 9.61
N LYS A 186 -17.61 26.82 8.73
CA LYS A 186 -18.40 25.63 9.01
C LYS A 186 -17.58 24.59 9.77
N LYS A 187 -18.23 23.91 10.71
CA LYS A 187 -17.63 22.79 11.44
C LYS A 187 -17.82 21.50 10.68
N GLN A 188 -16.74 20.74 10.50
CA GLN A 188 -16.74 19.53 9.68
C GLN A 188 -16.08 18.36 10.43
N ILE A 189 -16.61 17.16 10.23
CA ILE A 189 -16.05 15.92 10.78
C ILE A 189 -15.65 14.99 9.64
N ARG A 190 -14.49 14.35 9.79
CA ARG A 190 -14.02 13.24 8.98
C ARG A 190 -13.97 12.00 9.86
N ILE A 191 -14.65 10.94 9.47
CA ILE A 191 -14.70 9.71 10.26
C ILE A 191 -14.66 8.49 9.36
N ALA A 192 -13.74 7.59 9.64
CA ALA A 192 -13.62 6.28 9.01
C ALA A 192 -12.77 5.36 9.89
N GLU A 193 -12.74 4.09 9.54
CA GLU A 193 -11.74 3.17 10.07
C GLU A 193 -10.44 3.21 9.28
N THR A 194 -9.36 2.64 9.82
CA THR A 194 -7.97 2.76 9.33
C THR A 194 -7.85 2.57 7.81
N GLU A 195 -8.51 1.55 7.26
CA GLU A 195 -8.44 1.23 5.82
C GLU A 195 -8.99 2.32 4.91
N LYS A 196 -9.93 3.10 5.37
CA LYS A 196 -10.59 4.17 4.59
C LYS A 196 -10.38 5.58 5.15
N TYR A 197 -9.56 5.72 6.19
CA TYR A 197 -9.27 7.03 6.77
C TYR A 197 -8.60 8.00 5.78
N PRO A 198 -7.62 7.59 4.97
CA PRO A 198 -7.05 8.47 3.96
C PRO A 198 -8.09 8.96 2.93
N HIS A 199 -9.15 8.19 2.68
CA HIS A 199 -10.18 8.55 1.70
C HIS A 199 -11.03 9.74 2.17
N VAL A 200 -11.34 9.80 3.46
CA VAL A 200 -12.11 10.90 4.05
C VAL A 200 -11.24 12.08 4.51
N THR A 201 -9.92 11.95 4.49
CA THR A 201 -8.95 12.98 4.89
C THR A 201 -8.10 13.43 3.71
N PHE A 202 -6.95 12.83 3.49
CA PHE A 202 -5.98 13.21 2.46
C PHE A 202 -6.58 13.31 1.06
N PHE A 203 -7.26 12.26 0.58
CA PHE A 203 -7.83 12.29 -0.78
C PHE A 203 -9.01 13.25 -0.89
N PHE A 204 -9.89 13.27 0.10
CA PHE A 204 -11.02 14.21 0.14
C PHE A 204 -10.57 15.66 0.21
N ASN A 205 -9.43 15.92 0.85
CA ASN A 205 -8.83 17.26 0.97
C ASN A 205 -7.91 17.60 -0.23
N GLY A 206 -8.02 16.88 -1.35
CA GLY A 206 -7.27 17.18 -2.57
C GLY A 206 -5.76 16.95 -2.46
N GLY A 207 -5.32 16.05 -1.60
CA GLY A 207 -3.93 15.75 -1.34
C GLY A 207 -3.29 16.53 -0.18
N ALA A 208 -4.08 17.32 0.55
CA ALA A 208 -3.61 18.05 1.72
C ALA A 208 -3.66 17.19 3.00
N GLU A 209 -2.50 17.02 3.65
CA GLU A 209 -2.40 16.31 4.94
C GLU A 209 -2.92 17.14 6.12
N LYS A 210 -2.77 18.47 6.02
CA LYS A 210 -3.15 19.39 7.08
C LYS A 210 -4.66 19.43 7.26
N GLU A 211 -5.08 19.42 8.53
CA GLU A 211 -6.47 19.65 8.89
C GLU A 211 -6.89 21.08 8.58
N PHE A 212 -8.09 21.25 8.05
CA PHE A 212 -8.71 22.56 7.90
C PHE A 212 -9.15 23.12 9.25
N LYS A 213 -9.24 24.43 9.37
CA LYS A 213 -9.79 25.06 10.55
C LYS A 213 -11.23 24.58 10.78
N ASN A 214 -11.55 24.17 12.00
CA ASN A 214 -12.82 23.56 12.39
C ASN A 214 -13.07 22.16 11.77
N GLU A 215 -12.04 21.48 11.28
CA GLU A 215 -12.09 20.06 10.93
C GLU A 215 -11.74 19.21 12.15
N LYS A 216 -12.59 18.24 12.47
CA LYS A 216 -12.34 17.21 13.49
C LYS A 216 -12.18 15.87 12.79
N ARG A 217 -11.13 15.13 13.14
CA ARG A 217 -10.88 13.80 12.60
C ARG A 217 -11.10 12.74 13.66
N ILE A 218 -11.85 11.69 13.31
CA ILE A 218 -12.13 10.53 14.17
C ILE A 218 -11.67 9.28 13.44
N LEU A 219 -10.63 8.65 13.98
CA LEU A 219 -10.08 7.39 13.45
C LEU A 219 -10.54 6.22 14.32
N CYS A 220 -11.25 5.28 13.71
CA CYS A 220 -11.54 3.98 14.31
C CYS A 220 -10.53 2.95 13.81
N GLN A 221 -9.96 2.12 14.68
CA GLN A 221 -9.03 1.09 14.25
C GLN A 221 -9.76 -0.05 13.55
N SER A 222 -9.30 -0.44 12.37
CA SER A 222 -9.78 -1.63 11.68
C SER A 222 -9.39 -2.90 12.44
N PRO A 223 -10.20 -3.98 12.36
CA PRO A 223 -9.88 -5.24 13.02
C PRO A 223 -8.59 -5.86 12.44
N LYS A 224 -7.76 -6.42 13.31
CA LYS A 224 -6.51 -7.08 12.92
C LYS A 224 -6.77 -8.53 12.48
N VAL A 225 -7.34 -8.70 11.30
CA VAL A 225 -7.57 -10.00 10.66
C VAL A 225 -6.77 -10.09 9.36
N ALA A 226 -6.57 -11.31 8.85
CA ALA A 226 -5.82 -11.51 7.60
C ALA A 226 -6.59 -10.92 6.41
N THR A 227 -7.87 -11.28 6.30
CA THR A 227 -8.82 -10.78 5.30
C THR A 227 -10.14 -10.43 5.97
N TYR A 228 -10.88 -9.47 5.41
CA TYR A 228 -12.07 -8.91 6.09
C TYR A 228 -13.35 -9.74 5.92
N ASP A 229 -13.33 -10.79 5.09
CA ASP A 229 -14.40 -11.81 5.09
C ASP A 229 -14.47 -12.60 6.40
N LEU A 230 -13.38 -12.66 7.15
CA LEU A 230 -13.34 -13.24 8.51
C LEU A 230 -14.02 -12.36 9.56
N LYS A 231 -14.27 -11.08 9.25
CA LYS A 231 -14.95 -10.12 10.13
C LYS A 231 -15.69 -9.06 9.30
N PRO A 232 -16.82 -9.41 8.64
CA PRO A 232 -17.50 -8.54 7.68
C PRO A 232 -18.05 -7.23 8.27
N GLU A 233 -18.37 -7.20 9.56
CA GLU A 233 -18.80 -5.98 10.26
C GLU A 233 -17.68 -4.96 10.42
N MET A 234 -16.43 -5.39 10.32
CA MET A 234 -15.26 -4.55 10.52
C MET A 234 -15.42 -3.63 11.75
N SER A 235 -15.33 -2.32 11.59
CA SER A 235 -15.52 -1.34 12.66
C SER A 235 -16.78 -0.48 12.51
N ALA A 236 -17.77 -0.92 11.71
CA ALA A 236 -18.97 -0.12 11.40
C ALA A 236 -19.73 0.30 12.66
N TYR A 237 -19.99 -0.60 13.59
CA TYR A 237 -20.69 -0.27 14.85
C TYR A 237 -19.96 0.78 15.68
N ARG A 238 -18.62 0.69 15.77
CA ARG A 238 -17.81 1.66 16.50
C ARG A 238 -17.84 3.05 15.82
N ILE A 239 -17.84 3.09 14.49
CA ILE A 239 -18.01 4.33 13.72
C ILE A 239 -19.37 4.94 14.02
N THR A 240 -20.44 4.13 14.01
CA THR A 240 -21.80 4.54 14.29
C THR A 240 -21.93 5.13 15.70
N ASP A 241 -21.44 4.47 16.73
CA ASP A 241 -21.47 4.98 18.10
C ASP A 241 -20.74 6.30 18.25
N SER A 242 -19.55 6.41 17.60
CA SER A 242 -18.75 7.62 17.65
C SER A 242 -19.47 8.80 16.99
N ILE A 243 -20.05 8.59 15.78
CA ILE A 243 -20.69 9.68 15.06
C ILE A 243 -22.04 10.08 15.65
N LEU A 244 -22.79 9.15 16.23
CA LEU A 244 -24.05 9.45 16.89
C LEU A 244 -23.86 10.40 18.10
N THR A 245 -22.73 10.29 18.79
CA THR A 245 -22.36 11.21 19.87
C THR A 245 -22.18 12.63 19.34
N GLU A 246 -21.50 12.79 18.21
CA GLU A 246 -21.26 14.09 17.57
C GLU A 246 -22.56 14.69 17.03
N ILE A 247 -23.41 13.88 16.40
CA ILE A 247 -24.72 14.31 15.87
C ILE A 247 -25.65 14.79 16.99
N LYS A 248 -25.70 14.08 18.11
CA LYS A 248 -26.51 14.47 19.28
C LYS A 248 -26.09 15.84 19.84
N GLY A 249 -24.80 16.18 19.72
CA GLY A 249 -24.27 17.48 20.11
C GLY A 249 -24.75 18.66 19.29
N LYS A 250 -25.30 18.44 18.08
CA LYS A 250 -25.83 19.46 17.15
C LYS A 250 -24.86 20.62 16.88
N THR A 251 -23.55 20.37 16.93
CA THR A 251 -22.52 21.40 16.75
C THR A 251 -21.79 21.33 15.43
N THR A 252 -22.08 20.34 14.58
CA THR A 252 -21.40 20.05 13.33
C THR A 252 -22.29 20.38 12.14
N ASP A 253 -21.73 21.08 11.16
CA ASP A 253 -22.44 21.48 9.92
C ASP A 253 -22.30 20.40 8.81
N PHE A 254 -21.17 19.68 8.77
CA PHE A 254 -20.88 18.71 7.72
C PHE A 254 -20.15 17.48 8.27
N ILE A 255 -20.53 16.30 7.80
CA ILE A 255 -19.90 15.04 8.17
C ILE A 255 -19.54 14.28 6.89
N CYS A 256 -18.26 13.92 6.76
CA CYS A 256 -17.78 12.96 5.77
C CYS A 256 -17.43 11.65 6.50
N LEU A 257 -18.28 10.66 6.33
CA LEU A 257 -18.17 9.35 6.93
C LEU A 257 -17.97 8.29 5.84
N ASN A 258 -17.12 7.30 6.11
CA ASN A 258 -16.98 6.13 5.27
C ASN A 258 -17.10 4.84 6.10
N PHE A 259 -18.03 3.97 5.72
CA PHE A 259 -18.08 2.57 6.13
C PHE A 259 -17.27 1.73 5.14
N ALA A 260 -16.17 1.16 5.61
CA ALA A 260 -15.19 0.48 4.77
C ALA A 260 -15.63 -0.93 4.34
N ASN A 261 -16.53 -1.54 5.09
CA ASN A 261 -16.82 -2.96 5.01
C ASN A 261 -17.38 -3.43 3.65
N PRO A 262 -18.30 -2.76 2.95
CA PRO A 262 -18.77 -3.26 1.64
C PRO A 262 -17.62 -3.36 0.62
N ASP A 263 -16.75 -2.37 0.56
CA ASP A 263 -15.61 -2.35 -0.34
C ASP A 263 -14.52 -3.35 0.08
N MET A 264 -14.11 -3.32 1.34
CA MET A 264 -13.01 -4.14 1.84
C MET A 264 -13.34 -5.64 1.85
N VAL A 265 -14.56 -5.99 2.20
CA VAL A 265 -15.06 -7.38 2.16
C VAL A 265 -15.31 -7.81 0.72
N GLY A 266 -15.85 -6.93 -0.13
CA GLY A 266 -16.06 -7.18 -1.55
C GLY A 266 -14.79 -7.61 -2.28
N HIS A 267 -13.65 -7.01 -1.94
CA HIS A 267 -12.34 -7.40 -2.50
C HIS A 267 -11.91 -8.83 -2.17
N THR A 268 -12.50 -9.48 -1.16
CA THR A 268 -12.17 -10.87 -0.83
C THR A 268 -12.80 -11.89 -1.78
N GLY A 269 -13.80 -11.49 -2.56
CA GLY A 269 -14.57 -12.38 -3.44
C GLY A 269 -15.51 -13.33 -2.71
N ASN A 270 -15.63 -13.25 -1.37
CA ASN A 270 -16.54 -14.07 -0.59
C ASN A 270 -17.95 -13.46 -0.60
N PHE A 271 -18.85 -14.06 -1.40
CA PHE A 271 -20.21 -13.56 -1.61
C PHE A 271 -21.03 -13.47 -0.32
N ASN A 272 -20.98 -14.50 0.54
CA ASN A 272 -21.71 -14.50 1.81
C ASN A 272 -21.23 -13.43 2.78
N ALA A 273 -19.92 -13.22 2.84
CA ALA A 273 -19.34 -12.16 3.63
C ALA A 273 -19.73 -10.77 3.08
N ALA A 274 -19.79 -10.60 1.76
CA ALA A 274 -20.22 -9.35 1.13
C ALA A 274 -21.70 -9.02 1.46
N ILE A 275 -22.60 -10.02 1.44
CA ILE A 275 -23.99 -9.84 1.91
C ILE A 275 -24.00 -9.34 3.35
N LYS A 276 -23.25 -10.02 4.23
CA LYS A 276 -23.16 -9.64 5.64
C LYS A 276 -22.62 -8.22 5.84
N ALA A 277 -21.65 -7.82 5.06
CA ALA A 277 -21.10 -6.45 5.10
C ALA A 277 -22.17 -5.41 4.70
N CYS A 278 -23.00 -5.70 3.70
CA CYS A 278 -24.11 -4.83 3.31
C CYS A 278 -25.18 -4.75 4.40
N GLU A 279 -25.60 -5.88 4.98
CA GLU A 279 -26.57 -5.92 6.08
C GLU A 279 -26.10 -5.10 7.32
N VAL A 280 -24.80 -5.08 7.57
CA VAL A 280 -24.23 -4.29 8.69
C VAL A 280 -24.31 -2.80 8.43
N VAL A 281 -24.18 -2.38 7.18
CA VAL A 281 -24.26 -0.94 6.82
C VAL A 281 -25.72 -0.48 6.76
N ASP A 282 -26.64 -1.33 6.33
CA ASP A 282 -28.08 -1.02 6.27
C ASP A 282 -28.69 -0.87 7.68
#